data_3aa64921c1dc0502c37e6c1d3bbfe185
#
_entry.id   3aa64921c1dc0502c37e6c1d3bbfe185
#
_cell.length_a   1.000
_cell.length_b   1.000
_cell.length_c   1.000
_cell.angle_alpha   90.00
_cell.angle_beta   90.00
_cell.angle_gamma   90.00
#
_symmetry.space_group_name_H-M   'P 1'
#
loop_
_entity.id
_entity.type
_entity.pdbx_description
1 polymer ?
#
loop_
_entity_poly.entity_id
_entity_poly.type
_entity_poly.pdbx_seq_one_letter_code
_entity_poly.pdbx_strand_id
1 'polypeptide(L)'
;GEKKEEIENFKNEAKVRIERYLNSLNLQNEPKIFAQLNEKEKYLFYVDAPNSRLYLYENINGKLSYKDDYYVSIGKNGFGKQYEGDKKTPIGVYFTGKKIKESLSDFYGDAAYPLSYPNEIDKKNKRNGSGIWLHGTPKTTYNRAPLASDGCIVLSNPDLMKLSTILDDNRIPIIISFRSLKDLEFSNNNLIEKKLSLINSIEAWRKNWEDQDTDTYLKFYSKTFFSEKDNFDTWAERKRIIQSQKVKVSVVLSEISFFDYPNTENEIVLVDFMQDYKSPTINNKMNKRQYWINENNEWRIMYEGGV
;
A
#
# COMPACT_ATOMS: atom_id res chain seq x y z
N GLY A 1 -31.63 -21.08 -13.40
CA GLY A 1 -30.44 -20.27 -13.64
C GLY A 1 -30.34 -19.14 -12.63
N GLU A 2 -30.81 -17.94 -12.95
CA GLU A 2 -30.60 -16.69 -12.19
C GLU A 2 -30.99 -16.75 -10.71
N LYS A 3 -32.19 -17.25 -10.37
CA LYS A 3 -32.60 -17.35 -8.95
C LYS A 3 -31.71 -18.24 -8.10
N LYS A 4 -31.09 -19.26 -8.68
CA LYS A 4 -30.18 -20.17 -7.95
C LYS A 4 -28.85 -19.46 -7.69
N GLU A 5 -28.36 -18.72 -8.64
CA GLU A 5 -27.13 -17.92 -8.52
C GLU A 5 -27.32 -16.78 -7.50
N GLU A 6 -28.46 -16.09 -7.54
CA GLU A 6 -28.82 -15.05 -6.57
C GLU A 6 -28.86 -15.59 -5.14
N ILE A 7 -29.49 -16.75 -4.91
CA ILE A 7 -29.53 -17.41 -3.60
C ILE A 7 -28.10 -17.77 -3.13
N GLU A 8 -27.26 -18.27 -4.02
CA GLU A 8 -25.88 -18.61 -3.67
C GLU A 8 -25.05 -17.37 -3.31
N ASN A 9 -25.26 -16.26 -4.03
CA ASN A 9 -24.64 -14.99 -3.73
C ASN A 9 -25.03 -14.45 -2.35
N PHE A 10 -26.30 -14.53 -1.98
CA PHE A 10 -26.77 -14.17 -0.64
C PHE A 10 -26.18 -15.06 0.46
N LYS A 11 -26.08 -16.38 0.21
CA LYS A 11 -25.45 -17.29 1.16
C LYS A 11 -23.96 -16.97 1.37
N ASN A 12 -23.23 -16.67 0.29
CA ASN A 12 -21.83 -16.33 0.36
C ASN A 12 -21.61 -15.01 1.11
N GLU A 13 -22.45 -14.00 0.88
CA GLU A 13 -22.42 -12.75 1.65
C GLU A 13 -22.71 -12.98 3.13
N ALA A 14 -23.79 -13.71 3.44
CA ALA A 14 -24.16 -14.04 4.82
C ALA A 14 -23.05 -14.80 5.55
N LYS A 15 -22.41 -15.77 4.88
CA LYS A 15 -21.28 -16.52 5.43
C LYS A 15 -20.13 -15.61 5.84
N VAL A 16 -19.68 -14.71 4.94
CA VAL A 16 -18.59 -13.77 5.21
C VAL A 16 -18.92 -12.86 6.41
N ARG A 17 -20.16 -12.37 6.49
CA ARG A 17 -20.59 -11.50 7.60
C ARG A 17 -20.66 -12.24 8.92
N ILE A 18 -21.16 -13.47 8.93
CA ILE A 18 -21.25 -14.32 10.12
C ILE A 18 -19.85 -14.74 10.58
N GLU A 19 -18.99 -15.17 9.68
CA GLU A 19 -17.60 -15.55 10.00
C GLU A 19 -16.84 -14.37 10.63
N ARG A 20 -17.03 -13.14 10.14
CA ARG A 20 -16.46 -11.94 10.75
C ARG A 20 -16.96 -11.74 12.19
N TYR A 21 -18.25 -11.97 12.43
CA TYR A 21 -18.85 -11.82 13.76
C TYR A 21 -18.40 -12.92 14.73
N LEU A 22 -18.33 -14.17 14.28
CA LEU A 22 -17.95 -15.33 15.08
C LEU A 22 -16.44 -15.38 15.35
N ASN A 23 -15.62 -14.99 14.39
CA ASN A 23 -14.17 -14.90 14.56
C ASN A 23 -13.80 -13.56 15.20
N SER A 24 -14.30 -13.31 16.43
CA SER A 24 -14.02 -12.07 17.16
C SER A 24 -12.51 -11.87 17.28
N LEU A 25 -11.92 -11.20 16.28
CA LEU A 25 -10.57 -10.67 16.37
C LEU A 25 -10.55 -9.71 17.56
N ASN A 26 -9.57 -9.80 18.39
CA ASN A 26 -9.37 -8.80 19.44
C ASN A 26 -8.80 -7.53 18.79
N LEU A 27 -9.67 -6.83 18.04
CA LEU A 27 -9.33 -5.64 17.26
C LEU A 27 -8.92 -4.43 18.12
N GLN A 28 -9.12 -4.52 19.44
CA GLN A 28 -8.68 -3.49 20.37
C GLN A 28 -7.18 -3.59 20.67
N ASN A 29 -6.54 -4.73 20.37
CA ASN A 29 -5.10 -4.85 20.45
C ASN A 29 -4.42 -4.10 19.31
N GLU A 30 -3.17 -3.71 19.52
CA GLU A 30 -2.33 -3.11 18.47
C GLU A 30 -2.26 -4.07 17.26
N PRO A 31 -2.63 -3.61 16.04
CA PRO A 31 -2.70 -4.49 14.90
C PRO A 31 -1.31 -5.01 14.55
N LYS A 32 -1.19 -6.29 14.24
CA LYS A 32 0.06 -6.90 13.78
C LYS A 32 0.36 -6.62 12.30
N ILE A 33 -0.07 -5.47 11.82
CA ILE A 33 0.27 -4.95 10.50
C ILE A 33 1.60 -4.21 10.62
N PHE A 34 2.59 -4.60 9.83
CA PHE A 34 3.85 -3.88 9.78
C PHE A 34 3.67 -2.59 8.96
N ALA A 35 3.28 -1.53 9.62
CA ALA A 35 3.11 -0.22 9.02
C ALA A 35 3.33 0.89 10.06
N GLN A 36 3.79 2.03 9.60
CA GLN A 36 3.87 3.27 10.38
C GLN A 36 3.47 4.43 9.50
N LEU A 37 2.63 5.28 10.03
CA LEU A 37 2.27 6.56 9.42
C LEU A 37 3.07 7.68 10.03
N ASN A 38 3.47 8.66 9.23
CA ASN A 38 4.00 9.93 9.75
C ASN A 38 2.87 10.75 10.39
N GLU A 39 3.23 11.84 11.08
CA GLU A 39 2.28 12.65 11.87
C GLU A 39 1.18 13.33 11.02
N LYS A 40 1.40 13.51 9.72
CA LYS A 40 0.43 14.14 8.80
C LYS A 40 -0.60 13.14 8.25
N GLU A 41 -0.27 11.86 8.26
CA GLU A 41 -1.14 10.80 7.78
C GLU A 41 -1.99 10.28 8.94
N LYS A 42 -3.30 10.43 8.83
CA LYS A 42 -4.23 10.09 9.92
C LYS A 42 -4.80 8.69 9.84
N TYR A 43 -4.88 8.10 8.65
CA TYR A 43 -5.63 6.87 8.42
C TYR A 43 -4.87 5.88 7.57
N LEU A 44 -5.14 4.59 7.79
CA LEU A 44 -4.70 3.46 6.97
C LEU A 44 -5.87 2.55 6.70
N PHE A 45 -6.04 2.12 5.46
CA PHE A 45 -6.92 1.02 5.11
C PHE A 45 -6.14 -0.28 4.95
N TYR A 46 -6.68 -1.36 5.49
CA TYR A 46 -6.22 -2.70 5.23
C TYR A 46 -7.36 -3.52 4.64
N VAL A 47 -7.19 -4.00 3.42
CA VAL A 47 -8.17 -4.87 2.75
C VAL A 47 -7.71 -6.32 2.90
N ASP A 48 -8.44 -7.05 3.70
CA ASP A 48 -8.38 -8.50 3.84
C ASP A 48 -9.18 -9.10 2.67
N ALA A 49 -8.50 -9.32 1.54
CA ALA A 49 -9.15 -9.74 0.31
C ALA A 49 -9.82 -11.12 0.43
N PRO A 50 -9.19 -12.15 1.07
CA PRO A 50 -9.83 -13.43 1.28
C PRO A 50 -11.15 -13.38 2.05
N ASN A 51 -11.28 -12.44 3.00
CA ASN A 51 -12.44 -12.32 3.87
C ASN A 51 -13.40 -11.18 3.47
N SER A 52 -13.19 -10.53 2.31
CA SER A 52 -14.04 -9.44 1.82
C SER A 52 -14.26 -8.33 2.87
N ARG A 53 -13.17 -7.91 3.51
CA ARG A 53 -13.19 -6.91 4.58
C ARG A 53 -12.22 -5.76 4.32
N LEU A 54 -12.66 -4.54 4.61
CA LEU A 54 -11.81 -3.36 4.69
C LEU A 54 -11.79 -2.90 6.14
N TYR A 55 -10.61 -2.85 6.73
CA TYR A 55 -10.37 -2.34 8.08
C TYR A 55 -9.83 -0.92 8.01
N LEU A 56 -10.36 -0.05 8.85
CA LEU A 56 -9.91 1.32 9.03
C LEU A 56 -9.12 1.45 10.33
N TYR A 57 -7.89 1.90 10.20
CA TYR A 57 -7.03 2.26 11.33
C TYR A 57 -6.80 3.76 11.36
N GLU A 58 -6.71 4.31 12.58
CA GLU A 58 -6.37 5.69 12.85
C GLU A 58 -4.98 5.78 13.47
N ASN A 59 -4.19 6.73 13.01
CA ASN A 59 -2.88 7.03 13.57
C ASN A 59 -3.04 7.92 14.82
N ILE A 60 -2.80 7.36 15.98
CA ILE A 60 -2.83 8.07 17.25
C ILE A 60 -1.41 8.11 17.79
N ASN A 61 -0.76 9.27 17.66
CA ASN A 61 0.61 9.49 18.15
C ASN A 61 1.62 8.43 17.63
N GLY A 62 1.57 8.10 16.36
CA GLY A 62 2.47 7.14 15.73
C GLY A 62 2.08 5.67 15.91
N LYS A 63 0.95 5.39 16.55
CA LYS A 63 0.40 4.05 16.72
C LYS A 63 -0.89 3.87 15.95
N LEU A 64 -1.02 2.75 15.25
CA LEU A 64 -2.25 2.37 14.58
C LEU A 64 -3.27 1.84 15.58
N SER A 65 -4.44 2.45 15.61
CA SER A 65 -5.58 2.03 16.42
C SER A 65 -6.73 1.64 15.52
N TYR A 66 -7.34 0.48 15.79
CA TYR A 66 -8.55 0.07 15.08
C TYR A 66 -9.67 1.09 15.31
N LYS A 67 -10.35 1.46 14.21
CA LYS A 67 -11.45 2.42 14.25
C LYS A 67 -12.78 1.79 13.82
N ASP A 68 -12.78 1.10 12.69
CA ASP A 68 -13.98 0.45 12.15
C ASP A 68 -13.61 -0.59 11.09
N ASP A 69 -14.56 -1.40 10.64
CA ASP A 69 -14.39 -2.30 9.50
C ASP A 69 -15.69 -2.43 8.68
N TYR A 70 -15.51 -2.69 7.40
CA TYR A 70 -16.60 -2.68 6.43
C TYR A 70 -16.55 -3.92 5.55
N TYR A 71 -17.72 -4.46 5.22
CA TYR A 71 -17.84 -5.47 4.20
C TYR A 71 -17.52 -4.86 2.84
N VAL A 72 -16.75 -5.56 2.00
CA VAL A 72 -16.43 -5.16 0.63
C VAL A 72 -16.64 -6.31 -0.35
N SER A 73 -17.08 -5.97 -1.56
CA SER A 73 -17.03 -6.87 -2.71
C SER A 73 -15.76 -6.56 -3.51
N ILE A 74 -15.08 -7.60 -3.96
CA ILE A 74 -13.87 -7.51 -4.76
C ILE A 74 -14.05 -8.18 -6.13
N GLY A 75 -13.00 -8.31 -6.92
CA GLY A 75 -13.04 -8.86 -8.27
C GLY A 75 -13.72 -10.22 -8.37
N LYS A 76 -14.53 -10.43 -9.40
CA LYS A 76 -15.23 -11.72 -9.69
C LYS A 76 -14.28 -12.91 -9.72
N ASN A 77 -13.08 -12.71 -10.19
CA ASN A 77 -12.03 -13.73 -10.26
C ASN A 77 -11.05 -13.64 -9.07
N GLY A 78 -11.48 -13.03 -7.96
CA GLY A 78 -10.69 -12.88 -6.74
C GLY A 78 -9.69 -11.72 -6.82
N PHE A 79 -8.47 -11.99 -6.39
CA PHE A 79 -7.40 -11.00 -6.26
C PHE A 79 -6.12 -11.43 -6.99
N GLY A 80 -5.10 -10.58 -6.98
CA GLY A 80 -3.84 -10.82 -7.69
C GLY A 80 -3.91 -10.44 -9.16
N LYS A 81 -4.42 -9.22 -9.45
CA LYS A 81 -4.54 -8.65 -10.80
C LYS A 81 -3.24 -8.68 -11.57
N GLN A 82 -3.29 -9.12 -12.84
CA GLN A 82 -2.15 -9.20 -13.75
C GLN A 82 -2.34 -8.35 -15.02
N TYR A 83 -3.53 -8.37 -15.61
CA TYR A 83 -3.79 -7.68 -16.87
C TYR A 83 -5.20 -7.06 -16.90
N GLU A 84 -5.39 -6.14 -17.83
CA GLU A 84 -6.68 -5.50 -18.04
C GLU A 84 -7.77 -6.54 -18.38
N GLY A 85 -8.94 -6.38 -17.76
CA GLY A 85 -10.08 -7.28 -18.00
C GLY A 85 -10.03 -8.62 -17.26
N ASP A 86 -9.01 -8.92 -16.45
CA ASP A 86 -8.92 -10.18 -15.68
C ASP A 86 -9.91 -10.28 -14.52
N LYS A 87 -10.62 -9.19 -14.21
CA LYS A 87 -11.63 -9.08 -13.14
C LYS A 87 -11.11 -9.45 -11.76
N LYS A 88 -9.83 -9.17 -11.52
CA LYS A 88 -9.16 -9.38 -10.23
C LYS A 88 -8.86 -8.05 -9.57
N THR A 89 -8.96 -8.02 -8.25
CA THR A 89 -8.47 -6.91 -7.42
C THR A 89 -6.95 -7.02 -7.26
N PRO A 90 -6.18 -5.93 -7.41
CA PRO A 90 -4.74 -5.99 -7.23
C PRO A 90 -4.35 -6.27 -5.78
N ILE A 91 -3.16 -6.83 -5.59
CA ILE A 91 -2.50 -7.00 -4.30
C ILE A 91 -1.30 -6.07 -4.25
N GLY A 92 -1.19 -5.31 -3.18
CA GLY A 92 -0.10 -4.34 -3.00
C GLY A 92 -0.44 -3.20 -2.06
N VAL A 93 0.38 -2.18 -2.09
CA VAL A 93 0.16 -0.91 -1.37
C VAL A 93 -0.17 0.17 -2.39
N TYR A 94 -1.32 0.79 -2.20
CA TYR A 94 -1.84 1.85 -3.06
C TYR A 94 -2.27 3.04 -2.21
N PHE A 95 -2.72 4.11 -2.87
CA PHE A 95 -3.21 5.31 -2.21
C PHE A 95 -4.52 5.74 -2.85
N THR A 96 -5.45 6.23 -2.05
CA THR A 96 -6.70 6.80 -2.56
C THR A 96 -6.42 8.13 -3.24
N GLY A 97 -7.05 8.34 -4.40
CA GLY A 97 -7.08 9.62 -5.08
C GLY A 97 -8.27 10.47 -4.64
N LYS A 98 -8.38 11.65 -5.22
CA LYS A 98 -9.52 12.55 -4.99
C LYS A 98 -10.81 11.94 -5.54
N LYS A 99 -11.92 12.25 -4.88
CA LYS A 99 -13.26 11.90 -5.36
C LYS A 99 -13.45 12.32 -6.82
N ILE A 100 -13.96 11.40 -7.64
CA ILE A 100 -14.32 11.70 -9.03
C ILE A 100 -15.49 12.69 -9.03
N LYS A 101 -15.30 13.83 -9.70
CA LYS A 101 -16.28 14.93 -9.74
C LYS A 101 -17.23 14.85 -10.94
N GLU A 102 -16.86 14.09 -11.97
CA GLU A 102 -17.70 13.91 -13.15
C GLU A 102 -18.96 13.12 -12.77
N SER A 103 -20.02 13.31 -13.58
CA SER A 103 -21.25 12.55 -13.41
C SER A 103 -20.96 11.07 -13.62
N LEU A 104 -20.99 10.33 -12.53
CA LEU A 104 -20.79 8.88 -12.55
C LEU A 104 -22.08 8.17 -12.95
N SER A 105 -21.93 7.05 -13.67
CA SER A 105 -23.02 6.11 -13.85
C SER A 105 -23.50 5.61 -12.48
N ASP A 106 -24.81 5.34 -12.34
CA ASP A 106 -25.40 4.73 -11.13
C ASP A 106 -24.68 3.43 -10.70
N PHE A 107 -24.01 2.77 -11.63
CA PHE A 107 -23.20 1.58 -11.38
C PHE A 107 -22.14 1.77 -10.28
N TYR A 108 -21.60 2.98 -10.12
CA TYR A 108 -20.56 3.32 -9.13
C TYR A 108 -21.12 3.85 -7.81
N GLY A 109 -22.43 3.97 -7.69
CA GLY A 109 -23.10 4.46 -6.48
C GLY A 109 -22.89 5.96 -6.24
N ASP A 110 -22.89 6.35 -4.97
CA ASP A 110 -22.91 7.75 -4.55
C ASP A 110 -21.52 8.44 -4.66
N ALA A 111 -20.43 7.68 -4.74
CA ALA A 111 -19.07 8.21 -4.87
C ALA A 111 -18.11 7.18 -5.44
N ALA A 112 -17.00 7.67 -6.00
CA ALA A 112 -15.86 6.84 -6.41
C ALA A 112 -14.55 7.56 -6.15
N TYR A 113 -13.58 6.80 -5.63
CA TYR A 113 -12.21 7.24 -5.32
C TYR A 113 -11.23 6.32 -6.03
N PRO A 114 -10.46 6.83 -7.01
CA PRO A 114 -9.47 6.02 -7.70
C PRO A 114 -8.35 5.59 -6.77
N LEU A 115 -7.78 4.42 -7.01
CA LEU A 115 -6.57 3.95 -6.36
C LEU A 115 -5.37 4.14 -7.30
N SER A 116 -4.18 4.29 -6.72
CA SER A 116 -2.92 4.50 -7.47
C SER A 116 -2.39 3.21 -8.14
N TYR A 117 -3.28 2.38 -8.66
CA TYR A 117 -2.93 1.20 -9.46
C TYR A 117 -2.74 1.58 -10.94
N PRO A 118 -1.75 1.05 -11.66
CA PRO A 118 -0.66 0.21 -11.20
C PRO A 118 0.46 1.01 -10.51
N ASN A 119 1.02 0.47 -9.41
CA ASN A 119 2.19 1.05 -8.76
C ASN A 119 3.51 0.65 -9.46
N GLU A 120 4.65 1.02 -8.89
CA GLU A 120 5.96 0.81 -9.49
C GLU A 120 6.32 -0.67 -9.62
N ILE A 121 5.95 -1.49 -8.60
CA ILE A 121 6.15 -2.95 -8.63
C ILE A 121 5.23 -3.60 -9.67
N ASP A 122 4.00 -3.15 -9.78
CA ASP A 122 3.07 -3.64 -10.79
C ASP A 122 3.62 -3.40 -12.21
N LYS A 123 4.09 -2.19 -12.47
CA LYS A 123 4.71 -1.82 -13.76
C LYS A 123 5.97 -2.63 -14.04
N LYS A 124 6.84 -2.81 -13.04
CA LYS A 124 8.03 -3.67 -13.14
C LYS A 124 7.67 -5.10 -13.52
N ASN A 125 6.60 -5.62 -12.95
CA ASN A 125 6.09 -6.97 -13.23
C ASN A 125 5.18 -7.04 -14.48
N LYS A 126 5.13 -5.95 -15.27
CA LYS A 126 4.31 -5.85 -16.50
C LYS A 126 2.81 -6.05 -16.25
N ARG A 127 2.34 -5.82 -15.03
CA ARG A 127 0.92 -5.77 -14.72
C ARG A 127 0.33 -4.52 -15.30
N ASN A 128 -0.84 -4.62 -15.90
CA ASN A 128 -1.46 -3.51 -16.60
C ASN A 128 -2.95 -3.37 -16.29
N GLY A 129 -3.61 -2.42 -16.98
CA GLY A 129 -4.96 -1.99 -16.74
C GLY A 129 -5.00 -0.75 -15.87
N SER A 130 -6.20 -0.26 -15.66
CA SER A 130 -6.49 0.97 -14.89
C SER A 130 -7.89 0.89 -14.29
N GLY A 131 -8.36 1.97 -13.66
CA GLY A 131 -9.74 2.05 -13.20
C GLY A 131 -10.06 1.18 -12.00
N ILE A 132 -9.08 0.91 -11.14
CA ILE A 132 -9.33 0.28 -9.83
C ILE A 132 -9.73 1.38 -8.85
N TRP A 133 -10.98 1.33 -8.41
CA TRP A 133 -11.59 2.35 -7.56
C TRP A 133 -12.18 1.75 -6.29
N LEU A 134 -12.29 2.57 -5.28
CA LEU A 134 -13.15 2.38 -4.12
C LEU A 134 -14.48 3.10 -4.42
N HIS A 135 -15.61 2.38 -4.50
CA HIS A 135 -16.87 2.98 -4.89
C HIS A 135 -18.10 2.28 -4.27
N GLY A 136 -19.27 2.87 -4.45
CA GLY A 136 -20.53 2.35 -3.95
C GLY A 136 -21.23 1.37 -4.89
N THR A 137 -22.50 1.11 -4.60
CA THR A 137 -23.39 0.23 -5.37
C THR A 137 -24.47 1.04 -6.08
N PRO A 138 -25.08 0.51 -7.17
CA PRO A 138 -26.28 1.10 -7.74
C PRO A 138 -27.36 1.32 -6.68
N LYS A 139 -28.18 2.37 -6.83
CA LYS A 139 -29.23 2.73 -5.85
C LYS A 139 -30.23 1.61 -5.56
N THR A 140 -30.44 0.72 -6.52
CA THR A 140 -31.33 -0.44 -6.36
C THR A 140 -30.66 -1.63 -5.70
N THR A 141 -29.34 -1.56 -5.41
CA THR A 141 -28.56 -2.66 -4.88
C THR A 141 -27.92 -2.20 -3.56
N TYR A 142 -28.34 -2.80 -2.44
CA TYR A 142 -27.74 -2.47 -1.15
C TYR A 142 -26.28 -2.92 -1.06
N ASN A 143 -26.00 -4.14 -1.52
CA ASN A 143 -24.66 -4.73 -1.49
C ASN A 143 -24.46 -5.73 -2.63
N ARG A 144 -23.21 -6.15 -2.84
CA ARG A 144 -22.83 -7.19 -3.82
C ARG A 144 -22.30 -8.42 -3.10
N ALA A 145 -22.34 -9.57 -3.77
CA ALA A 145 -21.64 -10.77 -3.32
C ALA A 145 -20.14 -10.50 -3.09
N PRO A 146 -19.43 -11.31 -2.29
CA PRO A 146 -18.00 -11.10 -1.99
C PRO A 146 -17.12 -10.97 -3.24
N LEU A 147 -17.40 -11.74 -4.29
CA LEU A 147 -16.69 -11.77 -5.56
C LEU A 147 -17.62 -11.34 -6.71
N ALA A 148 -17.82 -10.02 -6.88
CA ALA A 148 -18.81 -9.52 -7.84
C ALA A 148 -18.40 -8.25 -8.61
N SER A 149 -17.20 -7.70 -8.39
CA SER A 149 -16.72 -6.53 -9.14
C SER A 149 -15.83 -6.94 -10.31
N ASP A 150 -15.51 -6.00 -11.18
CA ASP A 150 -14.53 -6.19 -12.25
C ASP A 150 -13.09 -5.82 -11.80
N GLY A 151 -12.84 -5.79 -10.48
CA GLY A 151 -11.55 -5.52 -9.86
C GLY A 151 -11.57 -4.39 -8.84
N CYS A 152 -12.60 -3.56 -8.83
CA CYS A 152 -12.78 -2.50 -7.83
C CYS A 152 -13.12 -3.06 -6.45
N ILE A 153 -12.94 -2.23 -5.42
CA ILE A 153 -13.37 -2.49 -4.05
C ILE A 153 -14.70 -1.77 -3.86
N VAL A 154 -15.77 -2.52 -3.66
CA VAL A 154 -17.14 -2.01 -3.65
C VAL A 154 -17.74 -2.12 -2.25
N LEU A 155 -18.22 -1.00 -1.73
CA LEU A 155 -18.95 -0.90 -0.47
C LEU A 155 -20.45 -0.68 -0.72
N SER A 156 -21.28 -0.89 0.31
CA SER A 156 -22.62 -0.31 0.33
C SER A 156 -22.54 1.22 0.30
N ASN A 157 -23.51 1.90 -0.31
CA ASN A 157 -23.53 3.37 -0.29
C ASN A 157 -23.51 3.94 1.14
N PRO A 158 -24.29 3.42 2.11
CA PRO A 158 -24.22 3.91 3.49
C PRO A 158 -22.83 3.81 4.11
N ASP A 159 -22.10 2.72 3.88
CA ASP A 159 -20.75 2.54 4.40
C ASP A 159 -19.74 3.45 3.70
N LEU A 160 -19.86 3.59 2.37
CA LEU A 160 -19.04 4.51 1.60
C LEU A 160 -19.26 5.96 2.06
N MET A 161 -20.49 6.38 2.36
CA MET A 161 -20.78 7.73 2.83
C MET A 161 -20.19 8.01 4.22
N LYS A 162 -20.10 7.01 5.09
CA LYS A 162 -19.33 7.16 6.36
C LYS A 162 -17.85 7.40 6.08
N LEU A 163 -17.26 6.66 5.14
CA LEU A 163 -15.88 6.81 4.75
C LEU A 163 -15.59 8.09 3.97
N SER A 164 -16.54 8.64 3.24
CA SER A 164 -16.36 9.86 2.43
C SER A 164 -15.93 11.06 3.29
N THR A 165 -16.34 11.10 4.55
CA THR A 165 -15.97 12.16 5.49
C THR A 165 -14.44 12.24 5.74
N ILE A 166 -13.74 11.13 5.55
CA ILE A 166 -12.28 11.07 5.70
C ILE A 166 -11.57 10.96 4.34
N LEU A 167 -12.22 10.36 3.34
CA LEU A 167 -11.66 10.19 1.99
C LEU A 167 -11.58 11.52 1.22
N ASP A 168 -12.55 12.42 1.43
CA ASP A 168 -12.62 13.68 0.70
C ASP A 168 -11.44 14.61 1.01
N ASP A 169 -10.93 14.55 2.24
CA ASP A 169 -9.86 15.42 2.74
C ASP A 169 -8.48 14.76 2.80
N ASN A 170 -8.40 13.45 2.59
CA ASN A 170 -7.17 12.71 2.80
C ASN A 170 -6.80 11.83 1.62
N ARG A 171 -5.50 11.74 1.35
CA ARG A 171 -4.89 10.68 0.54
C ARG A 171 -4.53 9.54 1.49
N ILE A 172 -5.30 8.46 1.49
CA ILE A 172 -5.18 7.38 2.46
C ILE A 172 -4.39 6.22 1.86
N PRO A 173 -3.31 5.74 2.50
CA PRO A 173 -2.67 4.49 2.12
C PRO A 173 -3.63 3.31 2.32
N ILE A 174 -3.61 2.39 1.39
CA ILE A 174 -4.43 1.18 1.37
C ILE A 174 -3.56 -0.03 1.06
N ILE A 175 -3.45 -0.94 2.02
CA ILE A 175 -2.80 -2.24 1.85
C ILE A 175 -3.88 -3.23 1.42
N ILE A 176 -3.78 -3.76 0.21
CA ILE A 176 -4.67 -4.84 -0.27
C ILE A 176 -3.89 -6.15 -0.17
N SER A 177 -4.31 -7.04 0.72
CA SER A 177 -3.54 -8.23 1.09
C SER A 177 -4.29 -9.53 0.82
N PHE A 178 -3.53 -10.54 0.42
CA PHE A 178 -3.98 -11.94 0.38
C PHE A 178 -3.90 -12.62 1.74
N ARG A 179 -3.29 -11.98 2.74
CA ARG A 179 -3.21 -12.47 4.12
C ARG A 179 -4.37 -11.90 4.93
N SER A 180 -5.07 -12.76 5.66
CA SER A 180 -6.09 -12.31 6.59
C SER A 180 -5.44 -11.62 7.81
N LEU A 181 -6.17 -10.73 8.47
CA LEU A 181 -5.70 -10.19 9.76
C LEU A 181 -5.48 -11.29 10.80
N LYS A 182 -6.29 -12.34 10.76
CA LYS A 182 -6.14 -13.50 11.64
C LYS A 182 -4.79 -14.20 11.42
N ASP A 183 -4.37 -14.38 10.16
CA ASP A 183 -3.07 -14.98 9.85
C ASP A 183 -1.91 -14.10 10.36
N LEU A 184 -2.06 -12.78 10.32
CA LEU A 184 -1.07 -11.86 10.88
C LEU A 184 -0.99 -11.95 12.42
N GLU A 185 -2.10 -12.18 13.12
CA GLU A 185 -2.11 -12.36 14.58
C GLU A 185 -1.33 -13.59 15.03
N PHE A 186 -1.38 -14.66 14.25
CA PHE A 186 -0.67 -15.93 14.55
C PHE A 186 0.77 -15.96 14.02
N SER A 187 1.18 -14.95 13.25
CA SER A 187 2.57 -14.88 12.79
C SER A 187 3.50 -14.48 13.96
N ASN A 188 4.53 -15.27 14.20
CA ASN A 188 5.57 -14.99 15.20
C ASN A 188 6.56 -13.90 14.76
N ASN A 189 6.14 -12.98 13.92
CA ASN A 189 7.00 -11.92 13.41
C ASN A 189 7.31 -10.92 14.55
N ASN A 190 8.59 -10.76 14.85
CA ASN A 190 9.05 -9.71 15.75
C ASN A 190 9.01 -8.36 15.02
N LEU A 191 7.83 -7.70 15.01
CA LEU A 191 7.62 -6.44 14.31
C LEU A 191 8.53 -5.33 14.83
N ILE A 192 8.90 -5.36 16.09
CA ILE A 192 9.80 -4.36 16.70
C ILE A 192 11.21 -4.53 16.14
N GLU A 193 11.73 -5.75 16.11
CA GLU A 193 13.04 -6.04 15.56
C GLU A 193 13.11 -5.72 14.07
N LYS A 194 12.10 -6.12 13.32
CA LYS A 194 11.95 -5.76 11.89
C LYS A 194 12.00 -4.25 11.69
N LYS A 195 11.25 -3.48 12.48
CA LYS A 195 11.21 -2.02 12.42
C LYS A 195 12.58 -1.41 12.71
N LEU A 196 13.24 -1.84 13.78
CA LEU A 196 14.57 -1.35 14.16
C LEU A 196 15.61 -1.66 13.06
N SER A 197 15.58 -2.88 12.51
CA SER A 197 16.46 -3.29 11.42
C SER A 197 16.27 -2.41 10.17
N LEU A 198 15.02 -2.16 9.77
CA LEU A 198 14.72 -1.30 8.62
C LEU A 198 15.18 0.14 8.85
N ILE A 199 14.81 0.73 10.00
CA ILE A 199 15.17 2.13 10.33
C ILE A 199 16.69 2.30 10.39
N ASN A 200 17.41 1.35 10.99
CA ASN A 200 18.89 1.37 11.04
C ASN A 200 19.50 1.30 9.63
N SER A 201 18.91 0.50 8.74
CA SER A 201 19.38 0.41 7.35
C SER A 201 19.14 1.71 6.58
N ILE A 202 17.97 2.35 6.76
CA ILE A 202 17.65 3.64 6.14
C ILE A 202 18.64 4.72 6.63
N GLU A 203 18.90 4.78 7.93
CA GLU A 203 19.84 5.77 8.50
C GLU A 203 21.28 5.50 8.07
N ALA A 204 21.72 4.27 8.01
CA ALA A 204 23.05 3.91 7.51
C ALA A 204 23.20 4.26 6.02
N TRP A 205 22.19 3.99 5.19
CA TRP A 205 22.16 4.43 3.78
C TRP A 205 22.28 5.95 3.67
N ARG A 206 21.47 6.71 4.42
CA ARG A 206 21.49 8.17 4.44
C ARG A 206 22.86 8.71 4.82
N LYS A 207 23.46 8.17 5.90
CA LYS A 207 24.77 8.60 6.39
C LYS A 207 25.89 8.32 5.39
N ASN A 208 25.92 7.14 4.77
CA ASN A 208 26.93 6.83 3.76
C ASN A 208 26.81 7.72 2.51
N TRP A 209 25.59 8.17 2.22
CA TRP A 209 25.39 9.18 1.18
C TRP A 209 25.98 10.54 1.58
N GLU A 210 25.75 11.04 2.80
CA GLU A 210 26.36 12.29 3.30
C GLU A 210 27.88 12.20 3.36
N ASP A 211 28.39 11.08 3.84
CA ASP A 211 29.86 10.84 3.97
C ASP A 211 30.55 10.64 2.62
N GLN A 212 29.78 10.53 1.53
CA GLN A 212 30.28 10.23 0.17
C GLN A 212 31.11 8.94 0.12
N ASP A 213 30.77 7.96 0.98
CA ASP A 213 31.28 6.59 0.91
C ASP A 213 30.46 5.80 -0.10
N THR A 214 30.82 5.99 -1.38
CA THR A 214 30.07 5.47 -2.51
C THR A 214 29.98 3.95 -2.52
N ASP A 215 31.03 3.26 -2.18
CA ASP A 215 31.04 1.79 -2.21
C ASP A 215 30.13 1.20 -1.13
N THR A 216 30.14 1.76 0.08
CA THR A 216 29.22 1.35 1.16
C THR A 216 27.81 1.80 0.86
N TYR A 217 27.61 3.00 0.34
CA TYR A 217 26.30 3.51 -0.10
C TYR A 217 25.65 2.57 -1.13
N LEU A 218 26.39 2.11 -2.14
CA LEU A 218 25.87 1.22 -3.18
C LEU A 218 25.53 -0.19 -2.71
N LYS A 219 26.07 -0.64 -1.56
CA LYS A 219 25.70 -1.92 -0.94
C LYS A 219 24.26 -1.94 -0.44
N PHE A 220 23.66 -0.76 -0.18
CA PHE A 220 22.24 -0.66 0.17
C PHE A 220 21.29 -0.85 -1.01
N TYR A 221 21.79 -0.98 -2.22
CA TYR A 221 20.96 -1.21 -3.41
C TYR A 221 21.00 -2.68 -3.83
N SER A 222 19.80 -3.24 -4.08
CA SER A 222 19.66 -4.58 -4.64
C SER A 222 20.26 -4.65 -6.06
N LYS A 223 20.77 -5.79 -6.44
CA LYS A 223 21.16 -6.05 -7.84
C LYS A 223 19.98 -6.04 -8.80
N THR A 224 18.76 -6.21 -8.27
CA THR A 224 17.51 -6.10 -9.02
C THR A 224 16.91 -4.70 -9.02
N PHE A 225 17.68 -3.71 -8.54
CA PHE A 225 17.24 -2.31 -8.46
C PHE A 225 16.73 -1.79 -9.79
N PHE A 226 15.67 -1.03 -9.72
CA PHE A 226 15.11 -0.29 -10.85
C PHE A 226 14.62 1.09 -10.40
N SER A 227 14.62 2.03 -11.31
CA SER A 227 13.93 3.32 -11.22
C SER A 227 13.22 3.59 -12.53
N GLU A 228 12.68 4.78 -12.70
CA GLU A 228 12.07 5.18 -13.96
C GLU A 228 13.08 5.14 -15.12
N LYS A 229 14.36 5.40 -14.85
CA LYS A 229 15.41 5.59 -15.87
C LYS A 229 16.58 4.62 -15.76
N ASP A 230 16.81 4.04 -14.57
CA ASP A 230 18.03 3.30 -14.27
C ASP A 230 17.73 1.86 -13.82
N ASN A 231 18.65 0.97 -14.13
CA ASN A 231 18.87 -0.28 -13.42
C ASN A 231 20.03 -0.10 -12.40
N PHE A 232 20.41 -1.17 -11.71
CA PHE A 232 21.50 -1.10 -10.72
C PHE A 232 22.83 -0.59 -11.33
N ASP A 233 23.23 -1.07 -12.50
CA ASP A 233 24.53 -0.75 -13.09
C ASP A 233 24.61 0.72 -13.52
N THR A 234 23.62 1.22 -14.22
CA THR A 234 23.55 2.63 -14.64
C THR A 234 23.41 3.58 -13.46
N TRP A 235 22.64 3.18 -12.42
CA TRP A 235 22.55 3.92 -11.17
C TRP A 235 23.90 4.00 -10.46
N ALA A 236 24.58 2.86 -10.30
CA ALA A 236 25.87 2.78 -9.62
C ALA A 236 26.93 3.62 -10.33
N GLU A 237 27.02 3.54 -11.67
CA GLU A 237 27.95 4.33 -12.46
C GLU A 237 27.71 5.83 -12.26
N ARG A 238 26.45 6.26 -12.38
CA ARG A 238 26.07 7.67 -12.18
C ARG A 238 26.40 8.16 -10.75
N LYS A 239 26.14 7.36 -9.72
CA LYS A 239 26.46 7.72 -8.35
C LYS A 239 27.96 7.80 -8.10
N ARG A 240 28.78 6.91 -8.68
CA ARG A 240 30.24 6.99 -8.61
C ARG A 240 30.75 8.28 -9.22
N ILE A 241 30.25 8.67 -10.38
CA ILE A 241 30.63 9.94 -11.03
C ILE A 241 30.28 11.13 -10.13
N ILE A 242 29.05 11.22 -9.63
CA ILE A 242 28.60 12.34 -8.81
C ILE A 242 29.41 12.40 -7.49
N GLN A 243 29.56 11.32 -6.79
CA GLN A 243 30.20 11.28 -5.47
C GLN A 243 31.73 11.33 -5.55
N SER A 244 32.34 11.05 -6.72
CA SER A 244 33.79 11.22 -6.90
C SER A 244 34.24 12.66 -6.72
N GLN A 245 33.35 13.63 -6.89
CA GLN A 245 33.64 15.05 -6.69
C GLN A 245 33.81 15.41 -5.21
N LYS A 246 33.44 14.52 -4.27
CA LYS A 246 33.54 14.70 -2.83
C LYS A 246 32.95 16.02 -2.31
N VAL A 247 31.87 16.45 -2.95
CA VAL A 247 31.14 17.66 -2.55
C VAL A 247 30.40 17.40 -1.26
N LYS A 248 30.58 18.30 -0.28
CA LYS A 248 29.87 18.20 1.00
C LYS A 248 28.35 18.30 0.75
N VAL A 249 27.61 17.30 1.21
CA VAL A 249 26.14 17.25 1.12
C VAL A 249 25.52 17.06 2.49
N SER A 250 24.29 17.49 2.64
CA SER A 250 23.44 17.21 3.80
C SER A 250 22.16 16.56 3.31
N VAL A 251 21.75 15.48 3.93
CA VAL A 251 20.54 14.74 3.61
C VAL A 251 19.73 14.53 4.87
N VAL A 252 18.60 15.21 4.97
CA VAL A 252 17.67 15.06 6.10
C VAL A 252 16.41 14.35 5.60
N LEU A 253 16.02 13.30 6.31
CA LEU A 253 14.79 12.58 6.07
C LEU A 253 13.78 12.93 7.16
N SER A 254 12.55 13.22 6.76
CA SER A 254 11.45 13.51 7.66
C SER A 254 10.14 12.92 7.12
N GLU A 255 9.09 12.95 7.94
CA GLU A 255 7.77 12.45 7.53
C GLU A 255 7.82 11.01 6.99
N ILE A 256 8.55 10.14 7.69
CA ILE A 256 8.76 8.77 7.24
C ILE A 256 7.52 7.93 7.56
N SER A 257 6.94 7.35 6.51
CA SER A 257 5.91 6.32 6.59
C SER A 257 6.41 5.04 5.93
N PHE A 258 6.03 3.89 6.46
CA PHE A 258 6.35 2.63 5.82
C PHE A 258 5.21 1.63 5.91
N PHE A 259 5.14 0.72 4.94
CA PHE A 259 4.06 -0.25 4.78
C PHE A 259 4.62 -1.59 4.31
N ASP A 260 4.26 -2.67 5.01
CA ASP A 260 4.52 -4.02 4.52
C ASP A 260 3.87 -4.20 3.15
N TYR A 261 4.65 -4.60 2.15
CA TYR A 261 4.14 -4.83 0.82
C TYR A 261 3.76 -6.31 0.67
N PRO A 262 2.48 -6.63 0.47
CA PRO A 262 2.06 -8.02 0.35
C PRO A 262 2.78 -8.71 -0.82
N ASN A 263 3.64 -9.66 -0.51
CA ASN A 263 4.41 -10.43 -1.47
C ASN A 263 4.62 -11.85 -0.95
N THR A 264 4.76 -12.82 -1.84
CA THR A 264 4.92 -14.24 -1.50
C THR A 264 6.36 -14.71 -1.53
N GLU A 265 7.22 -14.03 -2.29
CA GLU A 265 8.61 -14.48 -2.54
C GLU A 265 9.60 -13.88 -1.56
N ASN A 266 9.49 -12.58 -1.33
CA ASN A 266 10.43 -11.84 -0.50
C ASN A 266 9.68 -10.87 0.42
N GLU A 267 10.32 -10.51 1.52
CA GLU A 267 9.83 -9.46 2.40
C GLU A 267 10.16 -8.09 1.77
N ILE A 268 9.13 -7.31 1.47
CA ILE A 268 9.26 -6.00 0.84
C ILE A 268 8.51 -4.97 1.69
N VAL A 269 9.11 -3.80 1.86
CA VAL A 269 8.50 -2.66 2.55
C VAL A 269 8.55 -1.43 1.65
N LEU A 270 7.40 -0.80 1.45
CA LEU A 270 7.32 0.53 0.83
C LEU A 270 7.65 1.57 1.90
N VAL A 271 8.54 2.51 1.60
CA VAL A 271 8.94 3.62 2.48
C VAL A 271 8.76 4.92 1.73
N ASP A 272 7.88 5.79 2.22
CA ASP A 272 7.71 7.16 1.75
C ASP A 272 8.32 8.13 2.76
N PHE A 273 8.98 9.17 2.28
CA PHE A 273 9.59 10.19 3.14
C PHE A 273 9.78 11.51 2.42
N MET A 274 9.89 12.59 3.19
CA MET A 274 10.36 13.88 2.72
C MET A 274 11.89 13.90 2.79
N GLN A 275 12.55 14.15 1.65
CA GLN A 275 14.00 14.33 1.55
C GLN A 275 14.31 15.81 1.41
N ASP A 276 15.12 16.34 2.31
CA ASP A 276 15.75 17.67 2.19
C ASP A 276 17.23 17.46 1.86
N TYR A 277 17.62 17.74 0.62
CA TYR A 277 18.99 17.58 0.12
C TYR A 277 19.63 18.96 -0.09
N LYS A 278 20.81 19.14 0.47
CA LYS A 278 21.59 20.38 0.32
C LYS A 278 23.02 20.08 -0.06
N SER A 279 23.51 20.83 -1.05
CA SER A 279 24.90 20.92 -1.45
C SER A 279 25.25 22.38 -1.72
N PRO A 280 26.51 22.76 -2.00
CA PRO A 280 26.85 24.14 -2.34
C PRO A 280 26.08 24.72 -3.53
N THR A 281 25.62 23.87 -4.46
CA THR A 281 24.95 24.29 -5.70
C THR A 281 23.49 23.86 -5.81
N ILE A 282 23.02 22.95 -4.95
CA ILE A 282 21.67 22.39 -5.01
C ILE A 282 21.04 22.45 -3.62
N ASN A 283 19.83 23.00 -3.55
CA ASN A 283 18.96 22.89 -2.39
C ASN A 283 17.60 22.38 -2.89
N ASN A 284 17.27 21.13 -2.56
CA ASN A 284 16.06 20.47 -3.06
C ASN A 284 15.34 19.72 -1.97
N LYS A 285 14.04 19.96 -1.87
CA LYS A 285 13.15 19.26 -0.95
C LYS A 285 12.05 18.56 -1.76
N MET A 286 11.91 17.24 -1.59
CA MET A 286 10.97 16.46 -2.37
C MET A 286 10.47 15.23 -1.63
N ASN A 287 9.26 14.79 -1.97
CA ASN A 287 8.75 13.50 -1.54
C ASN A 287 9.41 12.39 -2.34
N LYS A 288 9.88 11.40 -1.63
CA LYS A 288 10.55 10.21 -2.17
C LYS A 288 9.83 8.95 -1.76
N ARG A 289 9.88 7.97 -2.64
CA ARG A 289 9.45 6.59 -2.40
C ARG A 289 10.61 5.64 -2.64
N GLN A 290 10.77 4.71 -1.72
CA GLN A 290 11.66 3.57 -1.88
C GLN A 290 10.90 2.28 -1.59
N TYR A 291 11.23 1.20 -2.31
CA TYR A 291 10.89 -0.15 -1.90
C TYR A 291 12.15 -0.82 -1.38
N TRP A 292 12.10 -1.30 -0.15
CA TRP A 292 13.16 -2.03 0.49
C TRP A 292 12.81 -3.52 0.50
N ILE A 293 13.71 -4.34 -0.01
CA ILE A 293 13.61 -5.80 -0.04
C ILE A 293 14.58 -6.41 0.97
N ASN A 294 14.14 -7.43 1.70
CA ASN A 294 15.01 -8.20 2.59
C ASN A 294 15.67 -9.33 1.78
N GLU A 295 16.96 -9.19 1.56
CA GLU A 295 17.82 -10.18 0.86
C GLU A 295 18.83 -10.74 1.86
N ASN A 296 18.73 -12.02 2.22
CA ASN A 296 19.62 -12.69 3.17
C ASN A 296 19.74 -11.99 4.54
N ASN A 297 18.60 -11.53 5.08
CA ASN A 297 18.51 -10.75 6.33
C ASN A 297 19.13 -9.35 6.27
N GLU A 298 19.37 -8.82 5.08
CA GLU A 298 19.81 -7.45 4.86
C GLU A 298 18.79 -6.67 4.03
N TRP A 299 18.43 -5.47 4.49
CA TRP A 299 17.56 -4.58 3.75
C TRP A 299 18.29 -3.88 2.62
N ARG A 300 17.76 -3.98 1.41
CA ARG A 300 18.29 -3.33 0.20
C ARG A 300 17.19 -2.58 -0.55
N ILE A 301 17.55 -1.47 -1.17
CA ILE A 301 16.65 -0.67 -2.00
C ILE A 301 16.52 -1.36 -3.36
N MET A 302 15.30 -1.77 -3.70
CA MET A 302 14.98 -2.31 -5.02
C MET A 302 14.35 -1.28 -5.97
N TYR A 303 13.84 -0.17 -5.42
CA TYR A 303 13.29 0.96 -6.20
C TYR A 303 13.51 2.26 -5.47
N GLU A 304 13.76 3.33 -6.22
CA GLU A 304 13.77 4.72 -5.73
C GLU A 304 13.19 5.65 -6.79
N GLY A 305 12.27 6.52 -6.35
CA GLY A 305 11.67 7.54 -7.23
C GLY A 305 11.05 8.70 -6.45
N GLY A 306 10.59 9.71 -7.16
CA GLY A 306 9.74 10.78 -6.62
C GLY A 306 8.28 10.33 -6.50
N VAL A 307 7.52 11.00 -5.62
CA VAL A 307 6.07 10.79 -5.44
C VAL A 307 5.29 12.02 -5.88
#